data_00b18aa038f27babed04fd9c163e3e5f
#
_entry.id   00b18aa038f27babed04fd9c163e3e5f
#
_cell.length_a   1.000
_cell.length_b   1.000
_cell.length_c   1.000
_cell.angle_alpha   90.00
_cell.angle_beta   90.00
_cell.angle_gamma   90.00
#
_symmetry.space_group_name_H-M   'P 1'
#
loop_
_entity.id
_entity.type
_entity.pdbx_description
1 polymer ?
#
loop_
_entity_poly.entity_id
_entity_poly.type
_entity_poly.pdbx_seq_one_letter_code
_entity_poly.pdbx_strand_id
1 'polypeptide(L)'
;QAQEVYDKVAYCKAPRIGRGVRLDRKIRMQIWDVFDEYQNIMNEKLQRDVETAMYECRKILENKKLTGQYTSIIVDEGQDLSPSAYRLLRALAGEEHENDIFIVGDSHQRIYRNKAILSKCGINVRGRSSYLRINYRTTEEIRKFAFGLLNGVSFDDLDEDYDNGKGCQSLTHGDKPEIKEFATLEEELDYLVSRIHELEASGVEQKNICIVARTHKLLDNYIAGLQRAGIKSFEIKANKTDDRSFDGVRIATMHRVKGL
;
A
#
# COMPACT_ATOMS: atom_id res chain seq x y z
N GLN A 1 16.15 -5.20 -8.38
CA GLN A 1 16.29 -4.90 -6.93
C GLN A 1 15.38 -5.82 -6.11
N ALA A 2 14.06 -5.63 -6.07
CA ALA A 2 13.14 -6.44 -5.24
C ALA A 2 13.26 -7.97 -5.41
N GLN A 3 13.80 -8.47 -6.52
CA GLN A 3 14.14 -9.89 -6.74
C GLN A 3 15.58 -10.24 -6.38
N GLU A 4 16.35 -9.29 -5.85
CA GLU A 4 17.77 -9.44 -5.48
C GLU A 4 18.66 -9.93 -6.63
N VAL A 5 18.41 -9.42 -7.83
CA VAL A 5 19.17 -9.74 -9.03
C VAL A 5 20.15 -8.60 -9.30
N TYR A 6 21.43 -8.83 -9.06
CA TYR A 6 22.50 -7.84 -9.11
C TYR A 6 23.57 -8.18 -10.16
N ASP A 7 23.30 -9.13 -11.06
CA ASP A 7 24.14 -9.41 -12.21
C ASP A 7 23.35 -9.46 -13.52
N LYS A 8 23.99 -9.11 -14.62
CA LYS A 8 23.38 -8.99 -15.97
C LYS A 8 22.81 -10.32 -16.49
N VAL A 9 23.48 -11.43 -16.20
CA VAL A 9 23.08 -12.74 -16.70
C VAL A 9 21.82 -13.22 -15.97
N ALA A 10 21.82 -13.11 -14.65
CA ALA A 10 20.65 -13.43 -13.82
C ALA A 10 19.47 -12.51 -14.16
N TYR A 11 19.71 -11.21 -14.40
CA TYR A 11 18.64 -10.29 -14.81
C TYR A 11 17.98 -10.70 -16.14
N CYS A 12 18.78 -11.09 -17.12
CA CYS A 12 18.25 -11.54 -18.41
C CYS A 12 17.37 -12.80 -18.29
N LYS A 13 17.61 -13.64 -17.27
CA LYS A 13 16.86 -14.88 -17.00
C LYS A 13 15.73 -14.69 -15.98
N ALA A 14 15.74 -13.59 -15.20
CA ALA A 14 14.79 -13.37 -14.12
C ALA A 14 13.32 -13.38 -14.61
N PRO A 15 12.40 -14.07 -13.91
CA PRO A 15 10.99 -14.04 -14.22
C PRO A 15 10.41 -12.67 -13.98
N ARG A 16 9.42 -12.26 -14.79
CA ARG A 16 8.74 -10.98 -14.67
C ARG A 16 7.33 -11.16 -14.14
N ILE A 17 7.23 -11.62 -12.92
CA ILE A 17 5.95 -11.87 -12.25
C ILE A 17 5.18 -10.56 -12.09
N GLY A 18 3.90 -10.55 -12.44
CA GLY A 18 2.98 -9.41 -12.25
C GLY A 18 3.18 -8.24 -13.26
N ARG A 19 3.98 -8.42 -14.33
CA ARG A 19 4.21 -7.39 -15.35
C ARG A 19 3.67 -7.85 -16.71
N GLY A 20 2.61 -7.21 -17.20
CA GLY A 20 1.91 -7.58 -18.43
C GLY A 20 2.68 -7.48 -19.75
N VAL A 21 3.86 -6.83 -19.77
CA VAL A 21 4.64 -6.64 -21.00
C VAL A 21 5.86 -7.56 -21.02
N ARG A 22 5.97 -8.40 -22.06
CA ARG A 22 7.13 -9.24 -22.27
C ARG A 22 8.28 -8.38 -22.82
N LEU A 23 9.46 -8.46 -22.19
CA LEU A 23 10.69 -7.84 -22.68
C LEU A 23 11.57 -8.88 -23.33
N ASP A 24 12.04 -8.62 -24.55
CA ASP A 24 13.05 -9.43 -25.19
C ASP A 24 14.44 -9.24 -24.53
N ARG A 25 15.40 -10.07 -24.93
CA ARG A 25 16.75 -10.04 -24.37
C ARG A 25 17.47 -8.71 -24.65
N LYS A 26 17.26 -8.12 -25.84
CA LYS A 26 17.93 -6.87 -26.25
C LYS A 26 17.47 -5.70 -25.35
N ILE A 27 16.17 -5.58 -25.16
CA ILE A 27 15.59 -4.55 -24.28
C ILE A 27 16.04 -4.77 -22.82
N ARG A 28 16.10 -6.02 -22.35
CA ARG A 28 16.62 -6.31 -21.01
C ARG A 28 18.09 -5.86 -20.85
N MET A 29 18.91 -6.07 -21.85
CA MET A 29 20.31 -5.61 -21.80
C MET A 29 20.41 -4.09 -21.71
N GLN A 30 19.62 -3.35 -22.49
CA GLN A 30 19.58 -1.88 -22.42
C GLN A 30 19.10 -1.36 -21.06
N ILE A 31 18.06 -2.00 -20.49
CA ILE A 31 17.59 -1.67 -19.14
C ILE A 31 18.69 -1.95 -18.10
N TRP A 32 19.45 -3.03 -18.30
CA TRP A 32 20.55 -3.34 -17.39
C TRP A 32 21.63 -2.25 -17.41
N ASP A 33 21.99 -1.72 -18.56
CA ASP A 33 23.01 -0.67 -18.67
C ASP A 33 22.58 0.60 -17.89
N VAL A 34 21.28 0.95 -17.90
CA VAL A 34 20.73 2.02 -17.07
C VAL A 34 20.77 1.67 -15.57
N PHE A 35 20.48 0.43 -15.22
CA PHE A 35 20.52 -0.03 -13.84
C PHE A 35 21.96 -0.05 -13.30
N ASP A 36 22.91 -0.48 -14.10
CA ASP A 36 24.32 -0.51 -13.75
C ASP A 36 24.86 0.90 -13.48
N GLU A 37 24.55 1.85 -14.36
CA GLU A 37 24.87 3.27 -14.16
C GLU A 37 24.22 3.86 -12.90
N TYR A 38 22.94 3.53 -12.65
CA TYR A 38 22.27 3.91 -11.41
C TYR A 38 23.03 3.40 -10.17
N GLN A 39 23.47 2.13 -10.17
CA GLN A 39 24.22 1.56 -9.06
C GLN A 39 25.59 2.27 -8.87
N ASN A 40 26.27 2.61 -9.97
CA ASN A 40 27.53 3.32 -9.92
C ASN A 40 27.35 4.71 -9.29
N ILE A 41 26.34 5.48 -9.71
CA ILE A 41 26.01 6.79 -9.13
C ILE A 41 25.68 6.69 -7.64
N MET A 42 24.89 5.68 -7.24
CA MET A 42 24.55 5.45 -5.84
C MET A 42 25.79 5.12 -5.00
N ASN A 43 26.71 4.31 -5.53
CA ASN A 43 27.96 3.97 -4.87
C ASN A 43 28.89 5.18 -4.73
N GLU A 44 29.05 5.99 -5.77
CA GLU A 44 29.84 7.22 -5.75
C GLU A 44 29.32 8.22 -4.70
N LYS A 45 28.00 8.32 -4.57
CA LYS A 45 27.37 9.19 -3.59
C LYS A 45 27.26 8.58 -2.18
N LEU A 46 27.76 7.37 -1.97
CA LEU A 46 27.62 6.61 -0.72
C LEU A 46 26.14 6.48 -0.25
N GLN A 47 25.24 6.37 -1.21
CA GLN A 47 23.79 6.23 -0.96
C GLN A 47 23.34 4.80 -1.27
N ARG A 48 22.24 4.40 -0.65
CA ARG A 48 21.54 3.14 -0.92
C ARG A 48 20.05 3.40 -1.06
N ASP A 49 19.41 2.76 -2.02
CA ASP A 49 17.96 2.66 -2.00
C ASP A 49 17.52 1.58 -0.98
N VAL A 50 16.24 1.64 -0.61
CA VAL A 50 15.68 0.79 0.44
C VAL A 50 15.85 -0.71 0.14
N GLU A 51 15.63 -1.12 -1.11
CA GLU A 51 15.74 -2.54 -1.52
C GLU A 51 17.20 -3.03 -1.42
N THR A 52 18.14 -2.22 -1.87
CA THR A 52 19.58 -2.55 -1.77
C THR A 52 20.02 -2.58 -0.30
N ALA A 53 19.56 -1.61 0.51
CA ALA A 53 19.90 -1.57 1.93
C ALA A 53 19.37 -2.83 2.68
N MET A 54 18.14 -3.26 2.41
CA MET A 54 17.58 -4.48 2.98
C MET A 54 18.37 -5.73 2.58
N TYR A 55 18.74 -5.83 1.30
CA TYR A 55 19.56 -6.93 0.81
C TYR A 55 20.94 -6.96 1.47
N GLU A 56 21.65 -5.83 1.50
CA GLU A 56 22.98 -5.71 2.13
C GLU A 56 22.91 -6.01 3.63
N CYS A 57 21.89 -5.51 4.34
CA CYS A 57 21.67 -5.79 5.74
C CYS A 57 21.51 -7.31 5.99
N ARG A 58 20.65 -7.97 5.20
CA ARG A 58 20.49 -9.42 5.28
C ARG A 58 21.81 -10.15 5.07
N LYS A 59 22.60 -9.76 4.06
CA LYS A 59 23.91 -10.36 3.80
C LYS A 59 24.90 -10.16 4.95
N ILE A 60 24.88 -9.01 5.60
CA ILE A 60 25.69 -8.75 6.78
C ILE A 60 25.28 -9.67 7.94
N LEU A 61 23.99 -9.83 8.20
CA LEU A 61 23.46 -10.71 9.23
C LEU A 61 23.89 -12.17 8.99
N GLU A 62 23.71 -12.66 7.76
CA GLU A 62 24.09 -14.02 7.35
C GLU A 62 25.60 -14.24 7.51
N ASN A 63 26.44 -13.34 6.97
CA ASN A 63 27.91 -13.46 7.00
C ASN A 63 28.48 -13.39 8.41
N LYS A 64 27.90 -12.57 9.29
CA LYS A 64 28.31 -12.41 10.68
C LYS A 64 27.68 -13.43 11.62
N LYS A 65 26.84 -14.32 11.12
CA LYS A 65 26.04 -15.28 11.91
C LYS A 65 25.20 -14.59 12.99
N LEU A 66 24.60 -13.44 12.64
CA LEU A 66 23.74 -12.64 13.51
C LEU A 66 22.26 -12.81 13.14
N THR A 67 21.88 -13.91 12.51
CA THR A 67 20.48 -14.28 12.27
C THR A 67 19.80 -14.69 13.57
N GLY A 68 18.47 -14.58 13.63
CA GLY A 68 17.73 -14.96 14.84
C GLY A 68 17.86 -13.95 16.00
N GLN A 69 17.89 -12.66 15.66
CA GLN A 69 17.95 -11.60 16.67
C GLN A 69 16.62 -11.38 17.41
N TYR A 70 15.52 -11.86 16.83
CA TYR A 70 14.19 -11.72 17.39
C TYR A 70 13.51 -13.08 17.49
N THR A 71 12.89 -13.33 18.63
CA THR A 71 12.11 -14.55 18.87
C THR A 71 10.80 -14.53 18.10
N SER A 72 10.19 -13.35 17.94
CA SER A 72 8.93 -13.19 17.20
C SER A 72 8.93 -11.86 16.46
N ILE A 73 8.38 -11.86 15.25
CA ILE A 73 8.22 -10.67 14.40
C ILE A 73 6.75 -10.56 14.02
N ILE A 74 6.16 -9.40 14.28
CA ILE A 74 4.78 -9.08 13.89
C ILE A 74 4.83 -8.11 12.72
N VAL A 75 4.15 -8.46 11.63
CA VAL A 75 4.08 -7.69 10.39
C VAL A 75 2.65 -7.24 10.18
N ASP A 76 2.42 -5.94 10.12
CA ASP A 76 1.18 -5.34 9.67
C ASP A 76 1.31 -4.85 8.22
N GLU A 77 0.18 -4.76 7.49
CA GLU A 77 0.13 -4.38 6.07
C GLU A 77 1.07 -5.23 5.19
N GLY A 78 1.15 -6.51 5.47
CA GLY A 78 2.10 -7.43 4.81
C GLY A 78 2.02 -7.44 3.28
N GLN A 79 0.85 -7.15 2.68
CA GLN A 79 0.68 -7.08 1.23
C GLN A 79 1.54 -5.99 0.55
N ASP A 80 2.07 -5.03 1.30
CA ASP A 80 2.88 -3.93 0.77
C ASP A 80 4.38 -4.20 0.85
N LEU A 81 4.80 -5.23 1.58
CA LEU A 81 6.21 -5.57 1.71
C LEU A 81 6.77 -6.22 0.45
N SER A 82 8.00 -5.87 0.15
CA SER A 82 8.75 -6.48 -0.96
C SER A 82 9.32 -7.85 -0.58
N PRO A 83 9.69 -8.69 -1.56
CA PRO A 83 10.41 -9.94 -1.29
C PRO A 83 11.71 -9.74 -0.51
N SER A 84 12.45 -8.65 -0.73
CA SER A 84 13.67 -8.32 0.02
C SER A 84 13.37 -8.08 1.49
N ALA A 85 12.28 -7.35 1.78
CA ALA A 85 11.83 -7.09 3.14
C ALA A 85 11.50 -8.41 3.87
N TYR A 86 10.71 -9.29 3.25
CA TYR A 86 10.37 -10.58 3.86
C TYR A 86 11.59 -11.47 4.11
N ARG A 87 12.56 -11.51 3.18
CA ARG A 87 13.81 -12.26 3.40
C ARG A 87 14.65 -11.68 4.52
N LEU A 88 14.68 -10.34 4.66
CA LEU A 88 15.33 -9.69 5.79
C LEU A 88 14.64 -10.05 7.10
N LEU A 89 13.30 -9.98 7.17
CA LEU A 89 12.54 -10.38 8.35
C LEU A 89 12.79 -11.85 8.71
N ARG A 90 12.85 -12.75 7.70
CA ARG A 90 13.22 -14.16 7.94
C ARG A 90 14.62 -14.29 8.53
N ALA A 91 15.60 -13.55 8.04
CA ALA A 91 16.95 -13.58 8.61
C ALA A 91 17.00 -13.04 10.04
N LEU A 92 16.19 -12.01 10.34
CA LEU A 92 16.08 -11.46 11.70
C LEU A 92 15.40 -12.43 12.69
N ALA A 93 14.39 -13.18 12.24
CA ALA A 93 13.75 -14.22 13.06
C ALA A 93 14.60 -15.51 13.17
N GLY A 94 15.52 -15.76 12.22
CA GLY A 94 16.39 -16.94 12.22
C GLY A 94 15.74 -18.16 11.57
N GLU A 95 15.98 -19.37 12.09
CA GLU A 95 15.37 -20.61 11.62
C GLU A 95 13.86 -20.64 11.95
N GLU A 96 13.08 -21.33 11.13
CA GLU A 96 11.64 -21.45 11.34
C GLU A 96 11.33 -22.18 12.66
N HIS A 97 10.50 -21.56 13.48
CA HIS A 97 9.98 -22.14 14.71
C HIS A 97 8.56 -21.66 15.01
N GLU A 98 7.92 -22.21 16.01
CA GLU A 98 6.57 -21.84 16.41
C GLU A 98 6.51 -20.36 16.84
N ASN A 99 5.51 -19.63 16.33
CA ASN A 99 5.26 -18.20 16.62
C ASN A 99 6.42 -17.24 16.25
N ASP A 100 7.23 -17.60 15.29
CA ASP A 100 8.37 -16.80 14.83
C ASP A 100 7.96 -15.56 14.03
N ILE A 101 7.03 -15.71 13.07
CA ILE A 101 6.54 -14.60 12.25
C ILE A 101 5.02 -14.64 12.18
N PHE A 102 4.38 -13.54 12.57
CA PHE A 102 2.95 -13.32 12.45
C PHE A 102 2.70 -12.19 11.44
N ILE A 103 1.92 -12.47 10.39
CA ILE A 103 1.66 -11.53 9.30
C ILE A 103 0.17 -11.22 9.22
N VAL A 104 -0.17 -9.95 9.22
CA VAL A 104 -1.51 -9.44 8.93
C VAL A 104 -1.44 -8.64 7.63
N GLY A 105 -2.42 -8.81 6.77
CA GLY A 105 -2.48 -8.09 5.49
C GLY A 105 -3.80 -8.33 4.76
N ASP A 106 -4.07 -7.44 3.81
CA ASP A 106 -5.24 -7.50 2.94
C ASP A 106 -4.79 -7.31 1.48
N SER A 107 -4.80 -8.39 0.72
CA SER A 107 -4.35 -8.37 -0.69
C SER A 107 -5.20 -7.46 -1.58
N HIS A 108 -6.49 -7.20 -1.22
CA HIS A 108 -7.36 -6.29 -1.94
C HIS A 108 -6.91 -4.82 -1.78
N GLN A 109 -6.17 -4.50 -0.72
CA GLN A 109 -5.62 -3.17 -0.46
C GLN A 109 -4.21 -2.96 -1.02
N ARG A 110 -3.69 -3.89 -1.80
CA ARG A 110 -2.36 -3.76 -2.42
C ARG A 110 -2.35 -2.64 -3.47
N ILE A 111 -1.64 -1.55 -3.18
CA ILE A 111 -1.44 -0.43 -4.10
C ILE A 111 -0.07 -0.45 -4.78
N TYR A 112 0.88 -1.21 -4.24
CA TYR A 112 2.22 -1.36 -4.79
C TYR A 112 2.32 -2.57 -5.72
N ARG A 113 3.09 -2.43 -6.81
CA ARG A 113 3.26 -3.49 -7.81
C ARG A 113 4.17 -4.65 -7.36
N ASN A 114 4.82 -4.51 -6.22
CA ASN A 114 5.68 -5.56 -5.70
C ASN A 114 4.82 -6.65 -5.08
N LYS A 115 4.89 -7.85 -5.68
CA LYS A 115 4.24 -9.03 -5.15
C LYS A 115 5.32 -9.92 -4.50
N ALA A 116 5.21 -10.13 -3.20
CA ALA A 116 5.97 -11.16 -2.51
C ALA A 116 5.17 -12.47 -2.52
N ILE A 117 5.87 -13.58 -2.65
CA ILE A 117 5.35 -14.93 -2.44
C ILE A 117 6.07 -15.43 -1.20
N LEU A 118 5.37 -15.63 -0.11
CA LEU A 118 5.94 -15.88 1.21
C LEU A 118 6.81 -17.14 1.25
N SER A 119 6.36 -18.22 0.62
CA SER A 119 7.13 -19.46 0.50
C SER A 119 8.48 -19.26 -0.20
N LYS A 120 8.56 -18.36 -1.21
CA LYS A 120 9.82 -18.03 -1.90
C LYS A 120 10.72 -17.07 -1.10
N CYS A 121 10.21 -16.55 0.01
CA CYS A 121 10.96 -15.73 0.96
C CYS A 121 11.40 -16.51 2.20
N GLY A 122 11.17 -17.83 2.25
CA GLY A 122 11.52 -18.69 3.38
C GLY A 122 10.50 -18.62 4.53
N ILE A 123 9.26 -18.20 4.23
CA ILE A 123 8.17 -18.11 5.22
C ILE A 123 7.06 -19.06 4.77
N ASN A 124 6.87 -20.14 5.51
CA ASN A 124 5.84 -21.13 5.20
C ASN A 124 4.54 -20.79 5.95
N VAL A 125 3.49 -20.46 5.22
CA VAL A 125 2.16 -20.12 5.76
C VAL A 125 1.11 -21.20 5.48
N ARG A 126 1.43 -22.28 4.79
CA ARG A 126 0.48 -23.34 4.43
C ARG A 126 -0.14 -23.98 5.67
N GLY A 127 -1.45 -23.97 5.71
CA GLY A 127 -2.22 -24.49 6.85
C GLY A 127 -2.17 -23.65 8.12
N ARG A 128 -1.55 -22.45 8.05
CA ARG A 128 -1.41 -21.50 9.17
C ARG A 128 -2.07 -20.15 8.89
N SER A 129 -2.80 -20.03 7.80
CA SER A 129 -3.53 -18.82 7.44
C SER A 129 -5.00 -18.91 7.86
N SER A 130 -5.57 -17.79 8.26
CA SER A 130 -6.99 -17.64 8.54
C SER A 130 -7.51 -16.29 8.08
N TYR A 131 -8.80 -16.23 7.73
CA TYR A 131 -9.44 -15.01 7.26
C TYR A 131 -10.30 -14.38 8.36
N LEU A 132 -10.10 -13.09 8.62
CA LEU A 132 -11.00 -12.28 9.42
C LEU A 132 -12.19 -11.88 8.57
N ARG A 133 -13.37 -12.43 8.87
CA ARG A 133 -14.57 -12.27 8.03
C ARG A 133 -15.52 -11.17 8.52
N ILE A 134 -15.29 -10.66 9.72
CA ILE A 134 -16.14 -9.63 10.34
C ILE A 134 -15.42 -8.29 10.23
N ASN A 135 -16.06 -7.34 9.54
CA ASN A 135 -15.59 -5.97 9.43
C ASN A 135 -16.32 -5.09 10.46
N TYR A 136 -15.54 -4.45 11.32
CA TYR A 136 -16.04 -3.53 12.35
C TYR A 136 -15.89 -2.05 11.98
N ARG A 137 -15.10 -1.74 10.95
CA ARG A 137 -14.70 -0.37 10.59
C ARG A 137 -15.72 0.32 9.70
N THR A 138 -16.22 -0.37 8.68
CA THR A 138 -17.12 0.22 7.67
C THR A 138 -18.48 -0.45 7.68
N THR A 139 -19.51 0.29 7.20
CA THR A 139 -20.85 -0.27 7.03
C THR A 139 -20.89 -1.31 5.93
N GLU A 140 -21.90 -2.16 5.96
CA GLU A 140 -22.10 -3.22 4.95
C GLU A 140 -22.33 -2.63 3.55
N GLU A 141 -22.95 -1.46 3.46
CA GLU A 141 -23.20 -0.73 2.21
C GLU A 141 -21.91 -0.23 1.60
N ILE A 142 -21.02 0.35 2.41
CA ILE A 142 -19.67 0.79 1.95
C ILE A 142 -18.85 -0.43 1.51
N ARG A 143 -18.85 -1.48 2.32
CA ARG A 143 -18.12 -2.71 2.01
C ARG A 143 -18.59 -3.32 0.67
N LYS A 144 -19.91 -3.50 0.50
CA LYS A 144 -20.49 -4.05 -0.76
C LYS A 144 -20.15 -3.19 -1.97
N PHE A 145 -20.22 -1.87 -1.82
CA PHE A 145 -19.86 -0.95 -2.88
C PHE A 145 -18.39 -1.08 -3.28
N ALA A 146 -17.47 -1.08 -2.30
CA ALA A 146 -16.05 -1.22 -2.54
C ALA A 146 -15.70 -2.56 -3.20
N PHE A 147 -16.25 -3.68 -2.71
CA PHE A 147 -16.05 -5.00 -3.32
C PHE A 147 -16.67 -5.10 -4.72
N GLY A 148 -17.76 -4.37 -4.98
CA GLY A 148 -18.36 -4.29 -6.30
C GLY A 148 -17.41 -3.75 -7.38
N LEU A 149 -16.49 -2.85 -7.02
CA LEU A 149 -15.47 -2.31 -7.91
C LEU A 149 -14.39 -3.35 -8.27
N LEU A 150 -14.25 -4.39 -7.45
CA LEU A 150 -13.24 -5.44 -7.63
C LEU A 150 -13.79 -6.66 -8.41
N ASN A 151 -15.04 -6.63 -8.84
CA ASN A 151 -15.63 -7.72 -9.62
C ASN A 151 -14.83 -8.02 -10.89
N GLY A 152 -14.44 -9.28 -11.07
CA GLY A 152 -13.63 -9.74 -12.21
C GLY A 152 -12.13 -9.55 -12.04
N VAL A 153 -11.67 -9.01 -10.90
CA VAL A 153 -10.24 -8.95 -10.56
C VAL A 153 -9.90 -10.13 -9.65
N SER A 154 -8.81 -10.83 -9.99
CA SER A 154 -8.30 -11.94 -9.18
C SER A 154 -7.27 -11.44 -8.19
N PHE A 155 -7.43 -11.78 -6.94
CA PHE A 155 -6.49 -11.47 -5.86
C PHE A 155 -5.85 -12.78 -5.35
N ASP A 156 -4.60 -12.70 -4.95
CA ASP A 156 -3.91 -13.79 -4.26
C ASP A 156 -3.98 -13.60 -2.74
N ASP A 157 -3.74 -14.68 -2.01
CA ASP A 157 -3.72 -14.72 -0.55
C ASP A 157 -2.33 -14.47 0.06
N LEU A 158 -1.41 -13.85 -0.69
CA LEU A 158 0.02 -13.66 -0.40
C LEU A 158 0.90 -14.90 -0.62
N ASP A 159 0.36 -16.08 -0.90
CA ASP A 159 1.14 -17.30 -1.19
C ASP A 159 0.66 -18.09 -2.43
N GLU A 160 0.19 -17.41 -3.47
CA GLU A 160 -0.23 -17.96 -4.78
C GLU A 160 -1.62 -18.61 -4.81
N ASP A 161 -2.34 -18.77 -3.70
CA ASP A 161 -3.75 -19.15 -3.70
C ASP A 161 -4.66 -17.94 -3.98
N TYR A 162 -5.94 -18.19 -4.28
CA TYR A 162 -6.88 -17.14 -4.64
C TYR A 162 -7.79 -16.80 -3.47
N ASP A 163 -7.82 -15.52 -3.12
CA ASP A 163 -8.84 -14.95 -2.25
C ASP A 163 -10.05 -14.49 -3.08
N ASN A 164 -11.22 -15.01 -2.75
CA ASN A 164 -12.47 -14.65 -3.41
C ASN A 164 -13.34 -13.68 -2.58
N GLY A 165 -12.85 -13.22 -1.42
CA GLY A 165 -13.54 -12.30 -0.51
C GLY A 165 -14.90 -12.81 0.01
N LYS A 166 -15.27 -14.07 -0.21
CA LYS A 166 -16.57 -14.61 0.19
C LYS A 166 -16.69 -14.77 1.70
N GLY A 167 -17.87 -14.46 2.21
CA GLY A 167 -18.21 -14.63 3.62
C GLY A 167 -17.77 -13.48 4.51
N CYS A 168 -17.21 -12.40 3.95
CA CYS A 168 -16.98 -11.17 4.71
C CYS A 168 -18.29 -10.39 4.86
N GLN A 169 -18.54 -9.87 6.06
CA GLN A 169 -19.71 -9.06 6.39
C GLN A 169 -19.35 -7.96 7.37
N SER A 170 -20.04 -6.84 7.30
CA SER A 170 -19.95 -5.78 8.31
C SER A 170 -21.06 -5.93 9.34
N LEU A 171 -20.77 -5.57 10.58
CA LEU A 171 -21.77 -5.60 11.67
C LEU A 171 -22.66 -4.37 11.70
N THR A 172 -22.25 -3.29 11.05
CA THR A 172 -22.96 -2.01 11.02
C THR A 172 -23.56 -1.74 9.65
N HIS A 173 -24.66 -1.00 9.63
CA HIS A 173 -25.37 -0.54 8.44
C HIS A 173 -25.40 0.97 8.40
N GLY A 174 -25.50 1.55 7.21
CA GLY A 174 -25.59 2.98 6.99
C GLY A 174 -26.03 3.31 5.57
N ASP A 175 -25.87 4.57 5.18
CA ASP A 175 -26.24 5.01 3.84
C ASP A 175 -25.37 4.37 2.76
N LYS A 176 -25.97 4.18 1.59
CA LYS A 176 -25.23 3.71 0.43
C LYS A 176 -24.32 4.83 -0.08
N PRO A 177 -23.06 4.48 -0.51
CA PRO A 177 -22.22 5.44 -1.18
C PRO A 177 -22.90 6.04 -2.42
N GLU A 178 -22.83 7.35 -2.55
CA GLU A 178 -23.36 8.08 -3.70
C GLU A 178 -22.28 8.26 -4.76
N ILE A 179 -22.68 8.16 -6.02
CA ILE A 179 -21.85 8.53 -7.19
C ILE A 179 -22.49 9.75 -7.83
N LYS A 180 -21.70 10.81 -8.02
CA LYS A 180 -22.08 12.02 -8.72
C LYS A 180 -21.10 12.27 -9.85
N GLU A 181 -21.63 12.68 -10.99
CA GLU A 181 -20.86 13.07 -12.16
C GLU A 181 -21.08 14.55 -12.44
N PHE A 182 -20.02 15.27 -12.76
CA PHE A 182 -20.05 16.70 -13.03
C PHE A 182 -19.39 16.97 -14.39
N ALA A 183 -19.90 17.95 -15.13
CA ALA A 183 -19.32 18.33 -16.40
C ALA A 183 -18.03 19.17 -16.23
N THR A 184 -17.92 19.87 -15.11
CA THR A 184 -16.78 20.76 -14.81
C THR A 184 -16.29 20.58 -13.39
N LEU A 185 -15.02 20.94 -13.14
CA LEU A 185 -14.46 20.99 -11.80
C LEU A 185 -15.17 22.01 -10.91
N GLU A 186 -15.71 23.08 -11.48
CA GLU A 186 -16.41 24.12 -10.72
C GLU A 186 -17.73 23.57 -10.14
N GLU A 187 -18.51 22.86 -10.95
CA GLU A 187 -19.73 22.18 -10.48
C GLU A 187 -19.42 21.14 -9.38
N GLU A 188 -18.30 20.41 -9.52
CA GLU A 188 -17.85 19.46 -8.50
C GLU A 188 -17.50 20.17 -7.18
N LEU A 189 -16.80 21.30 -7.26
CA LEU A 189 -16.44 22.10 -6.08
C LEU A 189 -17.66 22.72 -5.39
N ASP A 190 -18.62 23.25 -6.16
CA ASP A 190 -19.86 23.81 -5.62
C ASP A 190 -20.68 22.73 -4.90
N TYR A 191 -20.75 21.53 -5.49
CA TYR A 191 -21.38 20.38 -4.86
C TYR A 191 -20.66 19.98 -3.56
N LEU A 192 -19.33 19.91 -3.56
CA LEU A 192 -18.55 19.58 -2.36
C LEU A 192 -18.79 20.56 -1.22
N VAL A 193 -18.80 21.86 -1.53
CA VAL A 193 -19.08 22.92 -0.55
C VAL A 193 -20.50 22.78 0.02
N SER A 194 -21.51 22.58 -0.85
CA SER A 194 -22.89 22.35 -0.41
C SER A 194 -22.99 21.12 0.50
N ARG A 195 -22.32 20.02 0.12
CA ARG A 195 -22.34 18.78 0.88
C ARG A 195 -21.68 18.90 2.26
N ILE A 196 -20.60 19.68 2.38
CA ILE A 196 -19.98 19.98 3.67
C ILE A 196 -20.96 20.72 4.55
N HIS A 197 -21.64 21.76 4.05
CA HIS A 197 -22.63 22.50 4.83
C HIS A 197 -23.83 21.64 5.26
N GLU A 198 -24.31 20.73 4.39
CA GLU A 198 -25.35 19.77 4.76
C GLU A 198 -24.91 18.85 5.90
N LEU A 199 -23.68 18.35 5.85
CA LEU A 199 -23.12 17.50 6.91
C LEU A 199 -22.98 18.27 8.23
N GLU A 200 -22.50 19.52 8.17
CA GLU A 200 -22.45 20.39 9.36
C GLU A 200 -23.83 20.65 9.96
N ALA A 201 -24.82 20.92 9.13
CA ALA A 201 -26.20 21.11 9.56
C ALA A 201 -26.79 19.84 10.21
N SER A 202 -26.31 18.65 9.83
CA SER A 202 -26.67 17.38 10.45
C SER A 202 -25.86 17.05 11.73
N GLY A 203 -24.94 17.93 12.14
CA GLY A 203 -24.13 17.79 13.34
C GLY A 203 -22.77 17.13 13.15
N VAL A 204 -22.32 16.93 11.91
CA VAL A 204 -20.97 16.40 11.62
C VAL A 204 -19.95 17.55 11.68
N GLU A 205 -18.97 17.44 12.56
CA GLU A 205 -17.89 18.42 12.66
C GLU A 205 -16.96 18.35 11.43
N GLN A 206 -16.48 19.48 10.92
CA GLN A 206 -15.58 19.53 9.74
C GLN A 206 -14.35 18.65 9.88
N LYS A 207 -13.78 18.52 11.08
CA LYS A 207 -12.62 17.64 11.35
C LYS A 207 -12.88 16.15 11.10
N ASN A 208 -14.15 15.73 11.04
CA ASN A 208 -14.58 14.36 10.76
C ASN A 208 -14.90 14.15 9.26
N ILE A 209 -14.74 15.17 8.42
CA ILE A 209 -14.92 15.10 6.99
C ILE A 209 -13.53 14.99 6.33
N CYS A 210 -13.38 14.03 5.43
CA CYS A 210 -12.14 13.86 4.66
C CYS A 210 -12.42 13.84 3.14
N ILE A 211 -11.76 14.73 2.41
CA ILE A 211 -11.75 14.76 0.94
C ILE A 211 -10.50 14.02 0.46
N VAL A 212 -10.70 13.04 -0.40
CA VAL A 212 -9.61 12.21 -0.91
C VAL A 212 -9.48 12.38 -2.42
N ALA A 213 -8.30 12.79 -2.88
CA ALA A 213 -8.02 12.98 -4.29
C ALA A 213 -6.99 11.96 -4.82
N ARG A 214 -7.06 11.66 -6.11
CA ARG A 214 -6.10 10.75 -6.75
C ARG A 214 -4.71 11.35 -6.91
N THR A 215 -4.62 12.65 -7.16
CA THR A 215 -3.36 13.36 -7.46
C THR A 215 -3.24 14.63 -6.62
N HIS A 216 -2.00 15.09 -6.38
CA HIS A 216 -1.76 16.38 -5.72
C HIS A 216 -2.36 17.56 -6.47
N LYS A 217 -2.27 17.57 -7.80
CA LYS A 217 -2.89 18.64 -8.63
C LYS A 217 -4.39 18.78 -8.38
N LEU A 218 -5.11 17.65 -8.26
CA LEU A 218 -6.55 17.68 -7.95
C LEU A 218 -6.79 18.14 -6.51
N LEU A 219 -5.92 17.70 -5.60
CA LEU A 219 -5.96 18.12 -4.19
C LEU A 219 -5.81 19.64 -4.07
N ASP A 220 -4.85 20.25 -4.79
CA ASP A 220 -4.62 21.70 -4.80
C ASP A 220 -5.87 22.46 -5.28
N ASN A 221 -6.56 21.93 -6.30
CA ASN A 221 -7.82 22.52 -6.77
C ASN A 221 -8.90 22.49 -5.69
N TYR A 222 -9.04 21.38 -4.96
CA TYR A 222 -10.01 21.27 -3.86
C TYR A 222 -9.66 22.21 -2.71
N ILE A 223 -8.39 22.30 -2.32
CA ILE A 223 -7.94 23.26 -1.29
C ILE A 223 -8.30 24.70 -1.69
N ALA A 224 -8.00 25.08 -2.93
CA ALA A 224 -8.33 26.42 -3.43
C ALA A 224 -9.85 26.68 -3.47
N GLY A 225 -10.66 25.67 -3.84
CA GLY A 225 -12.12 25.74 -3.82
C GLY A 225 -12.68 25.94 -2.42
N LEU A 226 -12.25 25.14 -1.46
CA LEU A 226 -12.64 25.26 -0.05
C LEU A 226 -12.25 26.61 0.54
N GLN A 227 -11.03 27.08 0.24
CA GLN A 227 -10.55 28.38 0.71
C GLN A 227 -11.41 29.53 0.17
N ARG A 228 -11.83 29.49 -1.10
CA ARG A 228 -12.76 30.48 -1.68
C ARG A 228 -14.12 30.49 -0.97
N ALA A 229 -14.59 29.32 -0.54
CA ALA A 229 -15.82 29.18 0.21
C ALA A 229 -15.67 29.47 1.74
N GLY A 230 -14.49 29.86 2.20
CA GLY A 230 -14.22 30.15 3.62
C GLY A 230 -14.08 28.89 4.51
N ILE A 231 -14.00 27.71 3.91
CA ILE A 231 -13.85 26.44 4.62
C ILE A 231 -12.39 26.16 4.87
N LYS A 232 -12.02 25.93 6.14
CA LYS A 232 -10.65 25.57 6.50
C LYS A 232 -10.35 24.13 6.12
N SER A 233 -9.14 23.88 5.61
CA SER A 233 -8.70 22.53 5.30
C SER A 233 -7.32 22.22 5.88
N PHE A 234 -7.11 20.95 6.24
CA PHE A 234 -5.83 20.43 6.73
C PHE A 234 -5.36 19.30 5.81
N GLU A 235 -4.23 19.51 5.14
CA GLU A 235 -3.62 18.49 4.28
C GLU A 235 -2.83 17.49 5.13
N ILE A 236 -3.21 16.21 5.06
CA ILE A 236 -2.51 15.10 5.71
C ILE A 236 -1.31 14.71 4.85
N LYS A 237 -0.08 14.97 5.34
CA LYS A 237 1.20 14.69 4.66
C LYS A 237 1.97 13.56 5.34
N ALA A 238 2.83 12.87 4.58
CA ALA A 238 3.63 11.76 5.10
C ALA A 238 4.58 12.16 6.25
N ASN A 239 5.08 13.39 6.20
CA ASN A 239 6.05 13.93 7.15
C ASN A 239 5.43 14.83 8.23
N LYS A 240 4.11 14.88 8.32
CA LYS A 240 3.41 15.71 9.29
C LYS A 240 2.31 14.90 9.98
N THR A 241 2.34 14.84 11.30
CA THR A 241 1.30 14.21 12.10
C THR A 241 -0.02 14.96 11.91
N ASP A 242 -1.14 14.23 11.84
CA ASP A 242 -2.48 14.84 11.83
C ASP A 242 -2.71 15.59 13.13
N ASP A 243 -3.03 16.87 13.00
CA ASP A 243 -3.43 17.70 14.13
C ASP A 243 -4.94 17.54 14.38
N ARG A 244 -5.26 16.65 15.28
CA ARG A 244 -6.67 16.37 15.67
C ARG A 244 -7.39 17.55 16.30
N SER A 245 -6.66 18.56 16.77
CA SER A 245 -7.23 19.80 17.35
C SER A 245 -7.63 20.82 16.27
N PHE A 246 -7.10 20.66 15.03
CA PHE A 246 -7.43 21.57 13.93
C PHE A 246 -8.89 21.41 13.52
N ASP A 247 -9.65 22.49 13.60
CA ASP A 247 -11.04 22.55 13.18
C ASP A 247 -11.15 22.93 11.71
N GLY A 248 -11.31 21.90 10.84
CA GLY A 248 -11.40 22.03 9.40
C GLY A 248 -11.40 20.68 8.70
N VAL A 249 -11.80 20.68 7.43
CA VAL A 249 -11.90 19.47 6.59
C VAL A 249 -10.53 18.87 6.35
N ARG A 250 -10.40 17.54 6.52
CA ARG A 250 -9.18 16.79 6.17
C ARG A 250 -9.12 16.60 4.67
N ILE A 251 -7.93 16.72 4.11
CA ILE A 251 -7.72 16.52 2.68
C ILE A 251 -6.44 15.71 2.46
N ALA A 252 -6.51 14.68 1.60
CA ALA A 252 -5.39 13.77 1.39
C ALA A 252 -5.43 13.12 0.02
N THR A 253 -4.29 12.61 -0.43
CA THR A 253 -4.26 11.71 -1.59
C THR A 253 -4.70 10.30 -1.20
N MET A 254 -5.24 9.53 -2.17
CA MET A 254 -5.61 8.10 -1.95
C MET A 254 -4.47 7.27 -1.35
N HIS A 255 -3.23 7.52 -1.79
CA HIS A 255 -2.06 6.82 -1.23
C HIS A 255 -1.82 7.18 0.24
N ARG A 256 -2.15 8.40 0.63
CA ARG A 256 -1.91 8.86 2.00
C ARG A 256 -2.97 8.39 2.98
N VAL A 257 -4.21 8.22 2.52
CA VAL A 257 -5.33 7.74 3.37
C VAL A 257 -5.18 6.27 3.73
N LYS A 258 -4.45 5.51 2.91
CA LYS A 258 -4.19 4.12 3.23
C LYS A 258 -3.40 4.02 4.54
N GLY A 259 -3.93 3.24 5.48
CA GLY A 259 -3.29 3.02 6.79
C GLY A 259 -3.52 4.13 7.83
N LEU A 260 -4.53 5.04 7.62
CA LEU A 260 -4.97 6.02 8.61
C LEU A 260 -6.06 5.46 9.53
#